data_f6258f04f13989376383185b05aa07c0
#
_entry.id   f6258f04f13989376383185b05aa07c0
#
_cell.length_a   1.000
_cell.length_b   1.000
_cell.length_c   1.000
_cell.angle_alpha   90.00
_cell.angle_beta   90.00
_cell.angle_gamma   90.00
#
_symmetry.space_group_name_H-M   'P 1'
#
loop_
_entity.id
_entity.type
_entity.pdbx_description
1 polymer ?
#
loop_
_entity_poly.entity_id
_entity_poly.type
_entity_poly.pdbx_seq_one_letter_code
_entity_poly.pdbx_strand_id
1 'polypeptide(L)'
;KKRLHWHCHFIQKLETEPELEFKSMHPMCDSLREEENHELIEKWIAGETGFPFLDACMVFLKEKGWINFRMRAMIMSFASYNLWQPWQKTSPRLAELFVDYEPGIHICQVQMQSGVTGINLPRIYSVLKQSSDQDPSAMWIKDQINSLKNIEPKNIHEAELNEIYHEKIVDLKASAKKARETIWSVRKGSDFKKIAKNVYLKHGSRLRRA
;
A
#
# COMPACT_ATOMS: atom_id res chain seq x y z
N LYS A 1 -17.64 -18.79 -0.20
CA LYS A 1 -17.48 -18.98 1.27
C LYS A 1 -16.19 -18.36 1.81
N LYS A 2 -14.98 -18.68 1.30
CA LYS A 2 -13.68 -18.17 1.86
C LYS A 2 -13.62 -16.64 1.94
N ARG A 3 -14.08 -15.89 0.93
CA ARG A 3 -14.06 -14.42 0.95
C ARG A 3 -14.96 -13.81 2.01
N LEU A 4 -16.13 -14.38 2.25
CA LEU A 4 -17.05 -13.94 3.32
C LEU A 4 -16.43 -14.16 4.72
N HIS A 5 -15.71 -15.27 4.91
CA HIS A 5 -14.99 -15.48 6.17
C HIS A 5 -13.92 -14.42 6.42
N TRP A 6 -13.16 -14.02 5.38
CA TRP A 6 -12.17 -12.96 5.52
C TRP A 6 -12.83 -11.60 5.79
N HIS A 7 -13.94 -11.31 5.15
CA HIS A 7 -14.73 -10.10 5.41
C HIS A 7 -15.11 -10.02 6.89
N CYS A 8 -15.82 -11.02 7.40
CA CYS A 8 -16.20 -11.06 8.82
C CYS A 8 -14.98 -11.02 9.76
N HIS A 9 -13.90 -11.72 9.41
CA HIS A 9 -12.69 -11.75 10.23
C HIS A 9 -12.03 -10.37 10.37
N PHE A 10 -12.02 -9.56 9.33
CA PHE A 10 -11.46 -8.21 9.40
C PHE A 10 -12.35 -7.26 10.20
N ILE A 11 -13.66 -7.32 9.99
CA ILE A 11 -14.62 -6.52 10.76
C ILE A 11 -14.51 -6.85 12.25
N GLN A 12 -14.52 -8.13 12.61
CA GLN A 12 -14.38 -8.57 14.00
C GLN A 12 -13.09 -8.12 14.69
N LYS A 13 -11.99 -7.95 13.93
CA LYS A 13 -10.76 -7.39 14.50
C LYS A 13 -10.96 -5.96 14.98
N LEU A 14 -11.55 -5.12 14.13
CA LEU A 14 -11.80 -3.73 14.48
C LEU A 14 -12.84 -3.59 15.59
N GLU A 15 -13.90 -4.40 15.56
CA GLU A 15 -14.88 -4.45 16.65
C GLU A 15 -14.27 -4.86 17.99
N THR A 16 -13.34 -5.84 17.97
CA THR A 16 -12.67 -6.32 19.18
C THR A 16 -11.64 -5.32 19.71
N GLU A 17 -11.04 -4.55 18.85
CA GLU A 17 -9.99 -3.58 19.16
C GLU A 17 -10.12 -2.32 18.31
N PRO A 18 -11.07 -1.41 18.67
CA PRO A 18 -11.30 -0.17 17.90
C PRO A 18 -10.07 0.74 17.78
N GLU A 19 -9.13 0.64 18.73
CA GLU A 19 -7.87 1.39 18.69
C GLU A 19 -7.01 1.10 17.46
N LEU A 20 -7.26 -0.02 16.75
CA LEU A 20 -6.59 -0.33 15.48
C LEU A 20 -6.84 0.72 14.40
N GLU A 21 -7.84 1.56 14.56
CA GLU A 21 -8.07 2.71 13.66
C GLU A 21 -6.93 3.73 13.75
N PHE A 22 -6.29 3.85 14.91
CA PHE A 22 -5.29 4.89 15.19
C PHE A 22 -3.90 4.35 15.51
N LYS A 23 -3.82 3.11 16.00
CA LYS A 23 -2.59 2.46 16.44
C LYS A 23 -2.28 1.24 15.58
N SER A 24 -1.00 1.00 15.36
CA SER A 24 -0.55 -0.21 14.67
C SER A 24 -0.88 -1.47 15.47
N MET A 25 -1.32 -2.52 14.79
CA MET A 25 -1.59 -3.83 15.40
C MET A 25 -0.38 -4.36 16.18
N HIS A 26 0.83 -4.04 15.72
CA HIS A 26 2.06 -4.30 16.46
C HIS A 26 2.60 -2.98 17.03
N PRO A 27 2.53 -2.75 18.37
CA PRO A 27 2.86 -1.45 18.98
C PRO A 27 4.25 -0.90 18.64
N MET A 28 5.26 -1.77 18.51
CA MET A 28 6.61 -1.34 18.12
C MET A 28 6.70 -0.79 16.68
N CYS A 29 5.61 -0.86 15.92
CA CYS A 29 5.58 -0.29 14.57
C CYS A 29 5.00 1.13 14.53
N ASP A 30 4.45 1.64 15.62
CA ASP A 30 3.87 3.00 15.66
C ASP A 30 4.94 4.07 15.42
N SER A 31 6.13 3.90 16.01
CA SER A 31 7.26 4.80 15.83
C SER A 31 8.13 4.48 14.59
N LEU A 32 7.69 3.56 13.74
CA LEU A 32 8.48 3.18 12.57
C LEU A 32 8.54 4.29 11.50
N ARG A 33 7.48 5.09 11.42
CA ARG A 33 7.34 6.21 10.48
C ARG A 33 6.63 7.35 11.20
N GLU A 34 7.39 8.32 11.68
CA GLU A 34 6.84 9.43 12.47
C GLU A 34 6.68 10.70 11.64
N GLU A 35 7.57 10.91 10.68
CA GLU A 35 7.60 12.12 9.88
C GLU A 35 6.64 12.02 8.70
N GLU A 36 5.72 12.98 8.62
CA GLU A 36 4.84 13.19 7.47
C GLU A 36 5.51 14.15 6.48
N ASN A 37 5.53 13.75 5.21
CA ASN A 37 5.82 14.66 4.12
C ASN A 37 4.54 14.92 3.31
N HIS A 38 3.90 16.04 3.60
CA HIS A 38 2.64 16.41 2.99
C HIS A 38 2.73 16.52 1.46
N GLU A 39 3.81 17.09 0.91
CA GLU A 39 4.00 17.21 -0.53
C GLU A 39 4.02 15.84 -1.23
N LEU A 40 4.73 14.87 -0.67
CA LEU A 40 4.77 13.52 -1.22
C LEU A 40 3.39 12.82 -1.15
N ILE A 41 2.64 13.04 -0.08
CA ILE A 41 1.28 12.50 0.06
C ILE A 41 0.36 13.13 -1.00
N GLU A 42 0.41 14.44 -1.19
CA GLU A 42 -0.42 15.11 -2.19
C GLU A 42 -0.09 14.66 -3.62
N LYS A 43 1.19 14.56 -3.99
CA LYS A 43 1.59 14.02 -5.30
C LYS A 43 1.11 12.58 -5.49
N TRP A 44 1.19 11.76 -4.44
CA TRP A 44 0.69 10.38 -4.50
C TRP A 44 -0.83 10.33 -4.70
N ILE A 45 -1.61 11.11 -3.95
CA ILE A 45 -3.07 11.21 -4.10
C ILE A 45 -3.45 11.82 -5.45
N ALA A 46 -2.70 12.80 -5.94
CA ALA A 46 -2.94 13.40 -7.25
C ALA A 46 -2.74 12.43 -8.41
N GLY A 47 -1.86 11.43 -8.26
CA GLY A 47 -1.39 10.57 -9.34
C GLY A 47 -0.29 11.24 -10.16
N GLU A 48 0.64 11.92 -9.47
CA GLU A 48 1.75 12.70 -10.03
C GLU A 48 3.09 12.21 -9.49
N THR A 49 3.22 10.89 -9.35
CA THR A 49 4.43 10.30 -8.75
C THR A 49 5.58 10.08 -9.73
N GLY A 50 5.31 10.20 -11.02
CA GLY A 50 6.24 9.87 -12.09
C GLY A 50 6.32 8.38 -12.42
N PHE A 51 5.38 7.57 -11.89
CA PHE A 51 5.24 6.15 -12.19
C PHE A 51 3.87 5.89 -12.85
N PRO A 52 3.80 5.82 -14.20
CA PRO A 52 2.54 5.86 -14.96
C PRO A 52 1.48 4.88 -14.51
N PHE A 53 1.83 3.63 -14.18
CA PHE A 53 0.85 2.64 -13.75
C PHE A 53 0.27 2.96 -12.37
N LEU A 54 1.10 3.44 -11.44
CA LEU A 54 0.65 3.90 -10.13
C LEU A 54 -0.27 5.10 -10.26
N ASP A 55 0.14 6.08 -11.08
CA ASP A 55 -0.60 7.30 -11.31
C ASP A 55 -1.93 7.02 -12.00
N ALA A 56 -1.94 6.15 -13.01
CA ALA A 56 -3.17 5.69 -13.67
C ALA A 56 -4.13 5.01 -12.67
N CYS A 57 -3.62 4.23 -11.71
CA CYS A 57 -4.45 3.66 -10.64
C CYS A 57 -5.09 4.76 -9.77
N MET A 58 -4.35 5.80 -9.43
CA MET A 58 -4.87 6.90 -8.61
C MET A 58 -5.88 7.76 -9.39
N VAL A 59 -5.60 8.08 -10.64
CA VAL A 59 -6.54 8.80 -11.53
C VAL A 59 -7.85 8.02 -11.67
N PHE A 60 -7.76 6.74 -12.02
CA PHE A 60 -8.94 5.88 -12.16
C PHE A 60 -9.72 5.74 -10.84
N LEU A 61 -9.02 5.60 -9.70
CA LEU A 61 -9.68 5.53 -8.40
C LEU A 61 -10.46 6.80 -8.08
N LYS A 62 -9.88 7.97 -8.35
CA LYS A 62 -10.56 9.28 -8.16
C LYS A 62 -11.79 9.43 -9.02
N GLU A 63 -11.76 8.93 -10.25
CA GLU A 63 -12.89 9.01 -11.18
C GLU A 63 -14.01 8.00 -10.87
N LYS A 64 -13.63 6.76 -10.53
CA LYS A 64 -14.57 5.63 -10.43
C LYS A 64 -14.89 5.22 -8.99
N GLY A 65 -14.10 5.69 -8.03
CA GLY A 65 -14.25 5.32 -6.62
C GLY A 65 -13.90 3.86 -6.31
N TRP A 66 -13.30 3.14 -7.26
CA TRP A 66 -13.01 1.71 -7.10
C TRP A 66 -11.82 1.26 -7.93
N ILE A 67 -10.97 0.43 -7.34
CA ILE A 67 -9.94 -0.35 -8.05
C ILE A 67 -9.85 -1.75 -7.42
N ASN A 68 -9.29 -2.70 -8.16
CA ASN A 68 -9.15 -4.07 -7.67
C ASN A 68 -8.15 -4.18 -6.51
N PHE A 69 -8.25 -5.27 -5.75
CA PHE A 69 -7.45 -5.49 -4.53
C PHE A 69 -5.94 -5.39 -4.77
N ARG A 70 -5.42 -5.92 -5.88
CA ARG A 70 -3.98 -5.90 -6.16
C ARG A 70 -3.47 -4.47 -6.31
N MET A 71 -4.24 -3.61 -6.98
CA MET A 71 -3.89 -2.20 -7.14
C MET A 71 -3.98 -1.45 -5.80
N ARG A 72 -5.03 -1.71 -4.99
CA ARG A 72 -5.12 -1.17 -3.61
C ARG A 72 -3.88 -1.51 -2.79
N ALA A 73 -3.44 -2.77 -2.84
CA ALA A 73 -2.26 -3.22 -2.12
C ALA A 73 -0.98 -2.53 -2.62
N MET A 74 -0.83 -2.34 -3.92
CA MET A 74 0.32 -1.68 -4.53
C MET A 74 0.39 -0.19 -4.15
N ILE A 75 -0.70 0.56 -4.31
CA ILE A 75 -0.71 2.00 -3.99
C ILE A 75 -0.41 2.26 -2.51
N MET A 76 -0.96 1.44 -1.61
CA MET A 76 -0.68 1.56 -0.17
C MET A 76 0.75 1.13 0.17
N SER A 77 1.24 0.05 -0.45
CA SER A 77 2.63 -0.39 -0.31
C SER A 77 3.61 0.70 -0.76
N PHE A 78 3.34 1.38 -1.87
CA PHE A 78 4.17 2.47 -2.35
C PHE A 78 4.25 3.62 -1.34
N ALA A 79 3.11 4.10 -0.85
CA ALA A 79 3.07 5.16 0.16
C ALA A 79 3.86 4.79 1.43
N SER A 80 3.72 3.54 1.89
CA SER A 80 4.33 3.09 3.14
C SER A 80 5.82 2.74 3.02
N TYR A 81 6.27 2.17 1.89
CA TYR A 81 7.65 1.68 1.76
C TYR A 81 8.52 2.57 0.88
N ASN A 82 8.00 3.07 -0.23
CA ASN A 82 8.78 3.91 -1.12
C ASN A 82 8.78 5.37 -0.66
N LEU A 83 7.62 5.92 -0.30
CA LEU A 83 7.54 7.27 0.24
C LEU A 83 7.81 7.33 1.74
N TRP A 84 7.83 6.20 2.43
CA TRP A 84 8.05 6.07 3.88
C TRP A 84 7.07 6.89 4.73
N GLN A 85 5.81 6.98 4.30
CA GLN A 85 4.79 7.78 4.98
C GLN A 85 4.08 6.99 6.10
N PRO A 86 3.69 7.65 7.22
CA PRO A 86 2.85 7.05 8.25
C PRO A 86 1.51 6.59 7.66
N TRP A 87 1.12 5.35 7.93
CA TRP A 87 -0.15 4.83 7.45
C TRP A 87 -1.35 5.58 8.03
N GLN A 88 -1.24 6.12 9.23
CA GLN A 88 -2.27 6.94 9.89
C GLN A 88 -2.57 8.22 9.10
N LYS A 89 -1.62 8.69 8.28
CA LYS A 89 -1.78 9.88 7.44
C LYS A 89 -2.26 9.55 6.03
N THR A 90 -1.84 8.42 5.49
CA THR A 90 -2.22 8.00 4.14
C THR A 90 -3.54 7.22 4.08
N SER A 91 -3.90 6.51 5.15
CA SER A 91 -5.12 5.70 5.22
C SER A 91 -6.41 6.51 5.08
N PRO A 92 -6.62 7.62 5.84
CA PRO A 92 -7.83 8.42 5.68
C PRO A 92 -7.97 9.02 4.28
N ARG A 93 -6.87 9.55 3.73
CA ARG A 93 -6.85 10.14 2.38
C ARG A 93 -7.24 9.12 1.29
N LEU A 94 -6.81 7.87 1.47
CA LEU A 94 -7.17 6.79 0.56
C LEU A 94 -8.62 6.32 0.78
N ALA A 95 -9.08 6.31 2.03
CA ALA A 95 -10.46 5.92 2.39
C ALA A 95 -11.51 6.82 1.72
N GLU A 96 -11.26 8.12 1.65
CA GLU A 96 -12.13 9.11 1.03
C GLU A 96 -12.41 8.83 -0.47
N LEU A 97 -11.54 8.07 -1.12
CA LEU A 97 -11.66 7.77 -2.56
C LEU A 97 -12.47 6.50 -2.85
N PHE A 98 -12.75 5.65 -1.86
CA PHE A 98 -13.45 4.38 -2.08
C PHE A 98 -14.95 4.47 -1.82
N VAL A 99 -15.77 4.23 -2.86
CA VAL A 99 -17.24 4.12 -2.72
C VAL A 99 -17.67 2.85 -1.97
N ASP A 100 -16.81 1.84 -1.93
CA ASP A 100 -16.99 0.58 -1.19
C ASP A 100 -16.20 0.55 0.13
N TYR A 101 -15.96 1.73 0.72
CA TYR A 101 -15.25 1.83 1.99
C TYR A 101 -15.96 1.05 3.09
N GLU A 102 -15.19 0.20 3.76
CA GLU A 102 -15.60 -0.55 4.95
C GLU A 102 -14.44 -0.51 5.96
N PRO A 103 -14.63 0.10 7.15
CA PRO A 103 -13.55 0.37 8.10
C PRO A 103 -12.72 -0.86 8.48
N GLY A 104 -13.39 -1.95 8.85
CA GLY A 104 -12.71 -3.17 9.30
C GLY A 104 -11.81 -3.77 8.23
N ILE A 105 -12.26 -3.75 6.97
CA ILE A 105 -11.45 -4.22 5.84
C ILE A 105 -10.33 -3.22 5.53
N HIS A 106 -10.68 -1.94 5.39
CA HIS A 106 -9.72 -0.91 4.98
C HIS A 106 -8.56 -0.81 5.96
N ILE A 107 -8.85 -0.59 7.26
CA ILE A 107 -7.82 -0.42 8.29
C ILE A 107 -6.92 -1.66 8.39
N CYS A 108 -7.51 -2.85 8.43
CA CYS A 108 -6.73 -4.09 8.51
C CYS A 108 -5.85 -4.30 7.26
N GLN A 109 -6.34 -3.97 6.06
CA GLN A 109 -5.57 -4.09 4.83
C GLN A 109 -4.47 -3.04 4.73
N VAL A 110 -4.75 -1.79 5.09
CA VAL A 110 -3.75 -0.73 5.16
C VAL A 110 -2.61 -1.12 6.09
N GLN A 111 -2.90 -1.55 7.30
CA GLN A 111 -1.88 -2.00 8.25
C GLN A 111 -1.07 -3.19 7.73
N MET A 112 -1.73 -4.14 7.05
CA MET A 112 -1.06 -5.28 6.44
C MET A 112 -0.11 -4.85 5.31
N GLN A 113 -0.55 -3.95 4.42
CA GLN A 113 0.26 -3.44 3.32
C GLN A 113 1.38 -2.50 3.80
N SER A 114 1.20 -1.83 4.94
CA SER A 114 2.23 -1.00 5.58
C SER A 114 3.25 -1.80 6.39
N GLY A 115 3.01 -3.11 6.59
CA GLY A 115 3.92 -4.00 7.33
C GLY A 115 3.93 -3.81 8.84
N VAL A 116 2.88 -3.25 9.40
CA VAL A 116 2.79 -2.89 10.83
C VAL A 116 1.98 -3.87 11.68
N THR A 117 1.54 -4.98 11.11
CA THR A 117 0.76 -6.00 11.83
C THR A 117 1.59 -6.94 12.70
N GLY A 118 2.88 -7.03 12.45
CA GLY A 118 3.78 -7.98 13.15
C GLY A 118 3.64 -9.43 12.71
N ILE A 119 2.47 -9.88 12.29
CA ILE A 119 2.17 -11.27 11.91
C ILE A 119 2.36 -11.58 10.43
N ASN A 120 2.19 -10.58 9.56
CA ASN A 120 2.42 -10.74 8.13
C ASN A 120 3.86 -10.37 7.76
N LEU A 121 4.40 -11.05 6.74
CA LEU A 121 5.66 -10.62 6.15
C LEU A 121 5.45 -9.35 5.33
N PRO A 122 6.31 -8.34 5.47
CA PRO A 122 6.26 -7.13 4.65
C PRO A 122 6.38 -7.47 3.16
N ARG A 123 5.51 -6.87 2.35
CA ARG A 123 5.52 -7.03 0.89
C ARG A 123 5.67 -5.68 0.23
N ILE A 124 6.83 -5.46 -0.36
CA ILE A 124 7.07 -4.26 -1.16
C ILE A 124 6.75 -4.60 -2.60
N TYR A 125 5.73 -3.95 -3.16
CA TYR A 125 5.34 -4.16 -4.55
C TYR A 125 6.27 -3.39 -5.47
N SER A 126 6.76 -4.06 -6.51
CA SER A 126 7.48 -3.38 -7.60
C SER A 126 6.46 -2.75 -8.55
N VAL A 127 6.34 -1.44 -8.55
CA VAL A 127 5.40 -0.71 -9.41
C VAL A 127 5.67 -1.00 -10.89
N LEU A 128 6.94 -1.00 -11.30
CA LEU A 128 7.33 -1.26 -12.70
C LEU A 128 6.96 -2.69 -13.13
N LYS A 129 7.19 -3.67 -12.24
CA LYS A 129 6.78 -5.05 -12.52
C LYS A 129 5.26 -5.18 -12.58
N GLN A 130 4.52 -4.53 -11.68
CA GLN A 130 3.05 -4.55 -11.74
C GLN A 130 2.54 -3.90 -13.03
N SER A 131 3.18 -2.83 -13.50
CA SER A 131 2.85 -2.19 -14.77
C SER A 131 2.90 -3.18 -15.93
N SER A 132 4.03 -3.84 -16.12
CA SER A 132 4.21 -4.81 -17.21
C SER A 132 3.37 -6.08 -17.07
N ASP A 133 3.15 -6.56 -15.82
CA ASP A 133 2.37 -7.79 -15.58
C ASP A 133 0.86 -7.58 -15.76
N GLN A 134 0.32 -6.39 -15.47
CA GLN A 134 -1.13 -6.14 -15.44
C GLN A 134 -1.67 -5.46 -16.69
N ASP A 135 -0.84 -4.68 -17.38
CA ASP A 135 -1.19 -3.99 -18.62
C ASP A 135 -0.03 -4.03 -19.63
N PRO A 136 0.36 -5.22 -20.14
CA PRO A 136 1.56 -5.38 -20.98
C PRO A 136 1.61 -4.45 -22.20
N SER A 137 0.46 -4.09 -22.74
CA SER A 137 0.32 -3.18 -23.90
C SER A 137 0.30 -1.71 -23.51
N ALA A 138 0.25 -1.40 -22.21
CA ALA A 138 0.03 -0.07 -21.66
C ALA A 138 -1.25 0.63 -22.18
N MET A 139 -2.21 -0.12 -22.69
CA MET A 139 -3.45 0.46 -23.25
C MET A 139 -4.29 1.11 -22.16
N TRP A 140 -4.50 0.40 -21.06
CA TRP A 140 -5.26 0.94 -19.94
C TRP A 140 -4.59 2.16 -19.31
N ILE A 141 -3.25 2.16 -19.16
CA ILE A 141 -2.49 3.33 -18.70
C ILE A 141 -2.74 4.53 -19.61
N LYS A 142 -2.65 4.31 -20.93
CA LYS A 142 -2.87 5.36 -21.95
C LYS A 142 -4.30 5.91 -21.95
N ASP A 143 -5.27 5.08 -21.62
CA ASP A 143 -6.66 5.50 -21.49
C ASP A 143 -6.87 6.43 -20.29
N GLN A 144 -6.09 6.24 -19.21
CA GLN A 144 -6.15 7.10 -18.03
C GLN A 144 -5.29 8.37 -18.18
N ILE A 145 -4.19 8.30 -18.93
CA ILE A 145 -3.19 9.38 -19.01
C ILE A 145 -2.95 9.77 -20.46
N ASN A 146 -3.64 10.82 -20.90
CA ASN A 146 -3.64 11.26 -22.30
C ASN A 146 -2.25 11.61 -22.85
N SER A 147 -1.36 12.19 -22.05
CA SER A 147 0.01 12.53 -22.46
C SER A 147 0.83 11.33 -22.89
N LEU A 148 0.44 10.12 -22.50
CA LEU A 148 1.16 8.88 -22.79
C LEU A 148 0.66 8.13 -24.02
N LYS A 149 -0.37 8.63 -24.71
CA LYS A 149 -1.02 7.93 -25.85
C LYS A 149 -0.04 7.47 -26.93
N ASN A 150 0.93 8.30 -27.25
CA ASN A 150 1.89 8.05 -28.34
C ASN A 150 3.24 7.48 -27.85
N ILE A 151 3.34 7.13 -26.58
CA ILE A 151 4.58 6.63 -25.99
C ILE A 151 4.64 5.10 -26.11
N GLU A 152 5.80 4.58 -26.42
CA GLU A 152 6.06 3.13 -26.48
C GLU A 152 5.80 2.46 -25.11
N PRO A 153 5.11 1.29 -25.08
CA PRO A 153 4.80 0.59 -23.84
C PRO A 153 6.02 0.35 -22.95
N LYS A 154 7.16 0.02 -23.54
CA LYS A 154 8.41 -0.20 -22.81
C LYS A 154 8.79 1.02 -21.96
N ASN A 155 8.78 2.21 -22.54
CA ASN A 155 9.17 3.43 -21.84
C ASN A 155 8.17 3.78 -20.71
N ILE A 156 6.87 3.46 -20.93
CA ILE A 156 5.83 3.62 -19.91
C ILE A 156 6.12 2.68 -18.72
N HIS A 157 6.42 1.40 -18.97
CA HIS A 157 6.67 0.42 -17.92
C HIS A 157 7.98 0.65 -17.17
N GLU A 158 9.01 1.16 -17.82
CA GLU A 158 10.29 1.53 -17.21
C GLU A 158 10.24 2.92 -16.56
N ALA A 159 9.14 3.65 -16.79
CA ALA A 159 8.96 5.06 -16.38
C ALA A 159 10.12 5.95 -16.86
N GLU A 160 10.60 5.71 -18.09
CA GLU A 160 11.64 6.50 -18.74
C GLU A 160 11.00 7.50 -19.70
N LEU A 161 10.46 8.59 -19.14
CA LEU A 161 9.56 9.50 -19.85
C LEU A 161 10.09 10.96 -19.93
N ASN A 162 11.24 11.23 -19.29
CA ASN A 162 11.90 12.55 -19.30
C ASN A 162 10.90 13.72 -19.05
N GLU A 163 10.96 14.75 -19.90
CA GLU A 163 10.11 15.95 -19.80
C GLU A 163 8.64 15.72 -20.23
N ILE A 164 8.31 14.54 -20.76
CA ILE A 164 6.94 14.23 -21.26
C ILE A 164 5.96 13.96 -20.11
N TYR A 165 6.51 13.56 -18.96
CA TYR A 165 5.71 13.14 -17.81
C TYR A 165 6.28 13.71 -16.51
N HIS A 166 5.56 13.50 -15.40
CA HIS A 166 6.01 13.92 -14.07
C HIS A 166 7.37 13.34 -13.72
N GLU A 167 8.20 14.10 -13.05
CA GLU A 167 9.45 13.60 -12.47
C GLU A 167 9.17 12.54 -11.40
N LYS A 168 10.04 11.54 -11.32
CA LYS A 168 9.96 10.50 -10.28
C LYS A 168 10.22 11.12 -8.91
N ILE A 169 9.23 11.05 -8.03
CA ILE A 169 9.33 11.62 -6.68
C ILE A 169 10.21 10.78 -5.72
N VAL A 170 10.63 9.59 -6.15
CA VAL A 170 11.47 8.69 -5.34
C VAL A 170 12.25 7.70 -6.20
N ASP A 171 13.45 7.33 -5.75
CA ASP A 171 14.16 6.17 -6.29
C ASP A 171 13.57 4.88 -5.71
N LEU A 172 12.94 4.05 -6.55
CA LEU A 172 12.28 2.81 -6.14
C LEU A 172 13.25 1.78 -5.55
N LYS A 173 14.48 1.68 -6.09
CA LYS A 173 15.46 0.68 -5.63
C LYS A 173 16.03 1.09 -4.28
N ALA A 174 16.47 2.33 -4.17
CA ALA A 174 17.04 2.87 -2.95
C ALA A 174 16.03 2.88 -1.80
N SER A 175 14.81 3.38 -2.05
CA SER A 175 13.74 3.44 -1.06
C SER A 175 13.30 2.05 -0.59
N ALA A 176 13.08 1.11 -1.51
CA ALA A 176 12.71 -0.27 -1.17
C ALA A 176 13.81 -1.00 -0.38
N LYS A 177 15.10 -0.74 -0.68
CA LYS A 177 16.23 -1.28 0.09
C LYS A 177 16.21 -0.73 1.51
N LYS A 178 16.16 0.61 1.67
CA LYS A 178 16.10 1.29 2.97
C LYS A 178 14.92 0.80 3.81
N ALA A 179 13.72 0.74 3.21
CA ALA A 179 12.52 0.26 3.88
C ALA A 179 12.69 -1.18 4.38
N ARG A 180 13.24 -2.06 3.55
CA ARG A 180 13.50 -3.46 3.93
C ARG A 180 14.48 -3.56 5.10
N GLU A 181 15.59 -2.87 5.03
CA GLU A 181 16.62 -2.88 6.08
C GLU A 181 16.05 -2.37 7.41
N THR A 182 15.32 -1.25 7.39
CA THR A 182 14.71 -0.65 8.58
C THR A 182 13.67 -1.58 9.20
N ILE A 183 12.76 -2.15 8.41
CA ILE A 183 11.72 -3.04 8.94
C ILE A 183 12.33 -4.32 9.51
N TRP A 184 13.32 -4.90 8.84
CA TRP A 184 13.98 -6.11 9.32
C TRP A 184 14.82 -5.87 10.57
N SER A 185 15.43 -4.68 10.75
CA SER A 185 16.14 -4.34 11.98
C SER A 185 15.21 -4.39 13.20
N VAL A 186 14.00 -3.84 13.08
CA VAL A 186 12.98 -3.89 14.16
C VAL A 186 12.47 -5.32 14.38
N ARG A 187 12.16 -6.05 13.32
CA ARG A 187 11.56 -7.40 13.40
C ARG A 187 12.50 -8.49 13.95
N LYS A 188 13.82 -8.28 13.91
CA LYS A 188 14.80 -9.25 14.46
C LYS A 188 14.83 -9.31 15.98
N GLY A 189 14.40 -8.25 16.67
CA GLY A 189 14.43 -8.13 18.12
C GLY A 189 13.61 -9.23 18.83
N SER A 190 14.05 -9.64 20.01
CA SER A 190 13.34 -10.61 20.86
C SER A 190 11.97 -10.10 21.30
N ASP A 191 11.90 -8.83 21.67
CA ASP A 191 10.67 -8.18 22.13
C ASP A 191 9.64 -8.07 21.02
N PHE A 192 10.07 -7.74 19.79
CA PHE A 192 9.20 -7.78 18.63
C PHE A 192 8.56 -9.16 18.45
N LYS A 193 9.35 -10.22 18.52
CA LYS A 193 8.84 -11.59 18.35
C LYS A 193 7.86 -12.00 19.44
N LYS A 194 8.13 -11.59 20.68
CA LYS A 194 7.24 -11.85 21.83
C LYS A 194 5.89 -11.15 21.65
N ILE A 195 5.90 -9.87 21.29
CA ILE A 195 4.69 -9.10 21.03
C ILE A 195 3.95 -9.67 19.81
N ALA A 196 4.65 -9.96 18.70
CA ALA A 196 4.07 -10.55 17.50
C ALA A 196 3.33 -11.88 17.78
N LYS A 197 3.82 -12.69 18.73
CA LYS A 197 3.12 -13.90 19.19
C LYS A 197 1.77 -13.56 19.84
N ASN A 198 1.72 -12.53 20.67
CA ASN A 198 0.47 -12.09 21.32
C ASN A 198 -0.52 -11.52 20.28
N VAL A 199 -0.02 -10.70 19.35
CA VAL A 199 -0.82 -10.21 18.21
C VAL A 199 -1.37 -11.37 17.38
N TYR A 200 -0.56 -12.40 17.12
CA TYR A 200 -1.03 -13.59 16.40
C TYR A 200 -2.12 -14.36 17.16
N LEU A 201 -1.99 -14.52 18.47
CA LEU A 201 -3.00 -15.20 19.29
C LEU A 201 -4.34 -14.44 19.31
N LYS A 202 -4.29 -13.10 19.28
CA LYS A 202 -5.47 -12.23 19.27
C LYS A 202 -6.11 -12.10 17.90
N HIS A 203 -5.31 -11.85 16.86
CA HIS A 203 -5.76 -11.43 15.54
C HIS A 203 -5.45 -12.41 14.40
N GLY A 204 -4.66 -13.45 14.66
CA GLY A 204 -4.31 -14.45 13.65
C GLY A 204 -5.53 -15.30 13.25
N SER A 205 -5.60 -15.69 11.97
CA SER A 205 -6.58 -16.67 11.53
C SER A 205 -6.27 -18.00 12.21
N ARG A 206 -7.21 -18.53 12.97
CA ARG A 206 -7.08 -19.86 13.57
C ARG A 206 -7.14 -20.88 12.44
N LEU A 207 -6.00 -21.47 12.08
CA LEU A 207 -5.99 -22.69 11.30
C LEU A 207 -6.77 -23.73 12.13
N ARG A 208 -7.89 -24.23 11.62
CA ARG A 208 -8.49 -25.45 12.16
C ARG A 208 -7.42 -26.53 11.99
N ARG A 209 -6.86 -27.01 13.09
CA ARG A 209 -6.15 -28.28 13.09
C ARG A 209 -7.17 -29.31 12.67
N ALA A 210 -6.94 -29.92 11.49
CA ALA A 210 -7.66 -31.10 11.07
C ALA A 210 -7.32 -32.25 12.03
#